data_b439f71beaf9c72576fddb93c18df955
#
_entry.id   b439f71beaf9c72576fddb93c18df955
#
_cell.length_a   1.000
_cell.length_b   1.000
_cell.length_c   1.000
_cell.angle_alpha   90.00
_cell.angle_beta   90.00
_cell.angle_gamma   90.00
#
_symmetry.space_group_name_H-M   'P 1'
#
loop_
_entity.id
_entity.type
_entity.pdbx_description
1 polymer ?
#
loop_
_entity_poly.entity_id
_entity_poly.type
_entity_poly.pdbx_seq_one_letter_code
_entity_poly.pdbx_strand_id
1 'polypeptide(L)'
;MNTSIQGAQQERVDICSASQVSRVAAMLDLDGARPRDGGILPFGWHFFLLGGATRRSALRSDGFPGFGVPLPDMGLPRLLLGGRRVQTQGALRIGSTIRRSSRIAKLKEKESAAGRIAVVDIESNLIEVDGTASIRETQTYLMLEAASGQALKTAEATAVEAEFKKVVVPDDTLLFQYSALGFNSHKIHIDRAYARDVEGLPDLVVNGGLATLLVTEAVRVDLGASPVAISTRHVAPLYSNRKMTIALDRSDQGWNARVYDEANTLAASMEIACK
;
A
#
# COMPACT_ATOMS: atom_id res chain seq x y z
N MET A 1 22.50 10.38 -14.82
CA MET A 1 23.51 10.27 -13.74
C MET A 1 22.95 9.38 -12.65
N ASN A 2 23.63 8.27 -12.31
CA ASN A 2 23.24 7.42 -11.20
C ASN A 2 23.81 8.03 -9.91
N THR A 3 23.09 8.92 -9.28
CA THR A 3 23.48 9.40 -7.94
C THR A 3 22.94 8.38 -6.94
N SER A 4 23.82 7.52 -6.42
CA SER A 4 23.49 6.69 -5.27
C SER A 4 23.40 7.61 -4.05
N ILE A 5 22.21 8.16 -3.79
CA ILE A 5 21.93 8.82 -2.54
C ILE A 5 21.75 7.69 -1.52
N GLN A 6 22.82 7.34 -0.80
CA GLN A 6 22.69 6.63 0.46
C GLN A 6 22.06 7.61 1.46
N GLY A 7 20.74 7.66 1.45
CA GLY A 7 19.97 8.49 2.40
C GLY A 7 20.22 7.99 3.82
N ALA A 8 20.30 8.92 4.77
CA ALA A 8 20.43 8.59 6.18
C ALA A 8 19.29 7.65 6.58
N GLN A 9 19.64 6.52 7.19
CA GLN A 9 18.67 5.61 7.76
C GLN A 9 17.92 6.32 8.91
N GLN A 10 16.61 6.21 8.92
CA GLN A 10 15.76 6.71 9.99
C GLN A 10 15.28 5.54 10.82
N GLU A 11 15.39 5.64 12.13
CA GLU A 11 14.92 4.62 13.06
C GLU A 11 13.74 5.13 13.89
N ARG A 12 12.81 4.22 14.16
CA ARG A 12 11.68 4.46 15.04
C ARG A 12 11.34 3.19 15.78
N VAL A 13 10.89 3.35 17.04
CA VAL A 13 10.33 2.27 17.84
C VAL A 13 8.84 2.49 17.98
N ASP A 14 8.07 1.42 17.80
CA ASP A 14 6.61 1.42 17.92
C ASP A 14 6.16 0.11 18.61
N ILE A 15 4.89 0.05 18.99
CA ILE A 15 4.29 -1.15 19.59
C ILE A 15 3.26 -1.69 18.60
N CYS A 16 3.33 -2.99 18.30
CA CYS A 16 2.27 -3.69 17.57
C CYS A 16 1.05 -3.87 18.47
N SER A 17 0.33 -2.80 18.77
CA SER A 17 -0.67 -2.78 19.82
C SER A 17 -1.93 -3.57 19.46
N ALA A 18 -2.47 -4.34 20.42
CA ALA A 18 -3.72 -5.08 20.24
C ALA A 18 -4.89 -4.17 19.88
N SER A 19 -4.89 -2.90 20.34
CA SER A 19 -5.94 -1.95 20.02
C SER A 19 -5.92 -1.54 18.53
N GLN A 20 -4.74 -1.34 17.93
CA GLN A 20 -4.63 -1.08 16.50
C GLN A 20 -5.05 -2.29 15.67
N VAL A 21 -4.58 -3.48 16.05
CA VAL A 21 -4.95 -4.73 15.39
C VAL A 21 -6.46 -4.99 15.46
N SER A 22 -7.10 -4.69 16.61
CA SER A 22 -8.57 -4.76 16.73
C SER A 22 -9.30 -3.80 15.80
N ARG A 23 -8.77 -2.59 15.60
CA ARG A 23 -9.35 -1.63 14.63
C ARG A 23 -9.18 -2.11 13.19
N VAL A 24 -8.06 -2.75 12.84
CA VAL A 24 -7.89 -3.36 11.51
C VAL A 24 -8.91 -4.48 11.30
N ALA A 25 -9.12 -5.34 12.30
CA ALA A 25 -10.15 -6.38 12.23
C ALA A 25 -11.55 -5.81 12.02
N ALA A 26 -11.90 -4.75 12.78
CA ALA A 26 -13.19 -4.07 12.65
C ALA A 26 -13.35 -3.39 11.28
N MET A 27 -12.31 -2.75 10.75
CA MET A 27 -12.31 -2.16 9.40
C MET A 27 -12.56 -3.22 8.30
N LEU A 28 -12.13 -4.45 8.53
CA LEU A 28 -12.26 -5.57 7.59
C LEU A 28 -13.51 -6.42 7.84
N ASP A 29 -14.41 -6.01 8.76
CA ASP A 29 -15.62 -6.75 9.18
C ASP A 29 -15.31 -8.21 9.58
N LEU A 30 -14.20 -8.43 10.28
CA LEU A 30 -13.81 -9.76 10.74
C LEU A 30 -14.42 -10.05 12.11
N ASP A 31 -15.52 -10.81 12.10
CA ASP A 31 -16.20 -11.27 13.30
C ASP A 31 -15.31 -12.20 14.16
N GLY A 32 -15.42 -12.03 15.48
CA GLY A 32 -14.74 -12.91 16.44
C GLY A 32 -13.23 -12.73 16.56
N ALA A 33 -12.60 -11.92 15.72
CA ALA A 33 -11.20 -11.59 15.85
C ALA A 33 -10.97 -10.74 17.09
N ARG A 34 -10.58 -11.38 18.20
CA ARG A 34 -10.11 -10.69 19.41
C ARG A 34 -8.58 -10.78 19.47
N PRO A 35 -7.87 -9.83 18.84
CA PRO A 35 -6.42 -9.80 18.92
C PRO A 35 -5.98 -9.74 20.39
N ARG A 36 -5.07 -10.63 20.76
CA ARG A 36 -4.51 -10.70 22.12
C ARG A 36 -3.01 -10.55 22.05
N ASP A 37 -2.43 -9.97 23.06
CA ASP A 37 -0.98 -9.94 23.21
C ASP A 37 -0.39 -11.35 23.08
N GLY A 38 0.72 -11.47 22.38
CA GLY A 38 1.36 -12.74 22.03
C GLY A 38 0.77 -13.43 20.79
N GLY A 39 -0.41 -13.00 20.30
CA GLY A 39 -0.98 -13.51 19.04
C GLY A 39 -0.16 -13.08 17.83
N ILE A 40 -0.30 -13.80 16.74
CA ILE A 40 0.39 -13.48 15.46
C ILE A 40 -0.31 -12.34 14.75
N LEU A 41 0.46 -11.32 14.30
CA LEU A 41 -0.04 -10.27 13.40
C LEU A 41 -0.28 -10.87 12.01
N PRO A 42 -1.50 -10.79 11.44
CA PRO A 42 -1.77 -11.28 10.10
C PRO A 42 -0.90 -10.58 9.06
N PHE A 43 -0.53 -11.32 8.00
CA PHE A 43 0.26 -10.78 6.90
C PHE A 43 -0.43 -9.56 6.24
N GLY A 44 0.34 -8.52 5.98
CA GLY A 44 -0.19 -7.27 5.40
C GLY A 44 -0.75 -6.27 6.43
N TRP A 45 -1.06 -6.68 7.67
CA TRP A 45 -1.64 -5.80 8.67
C TRP A 45 -0.63 -4.81 9.30
N HIS A 46 0.66 -5.02 9.07
CA HIS A 46 1.72 -4.15 9.58
C HIS A 46 1.71 -2.72 9.00
N PHE A 47 0.79 -2.40 8.07
CA PHE A 47 0.75 -1.09 7.43
C PHE A 47 0.64 0.07 8.42
N PHE A 48 -0.04 -0.11 9.55
CA PHE A 48 -0.15 0.92 10.58
C PHE A 48 1.19 1.19 11.31
N LEU A 49 2.12 0.24 11.30
CA LEU A 49 3.48 0.42 11.82
C LEU A 49 4.38 1.22 10.85
N LEU A 50 3.95 1.40 9.60
CA LEU A 50 4.68 2.20 8.60
C LEU A 50 4.33 3.69 8.69
N GLY A 51 3.22 4.05 9.33
CA GLY A 51 2.81 5.44 9.53
C GLY A 51 3.89 6.26 10.23
N GLY A 52 3.96 7.54 9.89
CA GLY A 52 4.84 8.51 10.52
C GLY A 52 4.12 9.29 11.63
N ALA A 53 4.85 10.19 12.31
CA ALA A 53 4.33 11.18 13.23
C ALA A 53 4.64 12.60 12.71
N THR A 54 4.44 12.82 11.43
CA THR A 54 4.70 14.11 10.79
C THR A 54 3.75 15.17 11.33
N ARG A 55 4.30 16.28 11.81
CA ARG A 55 3.49 17.40 12.29
C ARG A 55 2.61 17.92 11.15
N ARG A 56 1.38 18.33 11.45
CA ARG A 56 0.43 18.88 10.47
C ARG A 56 1.04 20.03 9.65
N SER A 57 1.82 20.91 10.28
CA SER A 57 2.51 22.02 9.61
C SER A 57 3.67 21.60 8.69
N ALA A 58 4.11 20.36 8.78
CA ALA A 58 5.20 19.78 7.96
C ALA A 58 4.69 18.80 6.90
N LEU A 59 3.37 18.62 6.79
CA LEU A 59 2.78 17.84 5.71
C LEU A 59 3.05 18.51 4.36
N ARG A 60 3.15 17.72 3.31
CA ARG A 60 3.15 18.22 1.94
C ARG A 60 1.81 18.94 1.64
N SER A 61 1.79 19.77 0.60
CA SER A 61 0.57 20.48 0.15
C SER A 61 -0.60 19.52 -0.21
N ASP A 62 -0.26 18.31 -0.70
CA ASP A 62 -1.19 17.23 -0.97
C ASP A 62 -1.63 16.48 0.30
N GLY A 63 -1.17 16.85 1.47
CA GLY A 63 -1.45 16.22 2.75
C GLY A 63 -0.65 14.93 3.03
N PHE A 64 0.21 14.51 2.11
CA PHE A 64 1.02 13.30 2.32
C PHE A 64 2.04 13.50 3.45
N PRO A 65 2.15 12.57 4.41
CA PRO A 65 3.01 12.72 5.59
C PRO A 65 4.50 12.54 5.31
N GLY A 66 4.88 12.22 4.07
CA GLY A 66 6.26 11.88 3.69
C GLY A 66 6.56 10.40 3.80
N PHE A 67 7.78 10.05 3.47
CA PHE A 67 8.24 8.65 3.37
C PHE A 67 8.85 8.12 4.67
N GLY A 68 8.83 8.92 5.74
CA GLY A 68 9.56 8.59 6.97
C GLY A 68 11.08 8.72 6.84
N VAL A 69 11.58 9.15 5.68
CA VAL A 69 12.98 9.47 5.39
C VAL A 69 13.06 10.78 4.61
N PRO A 70 14.11 11.60 4.80
CA PRO A 70 14.28 12.82 4.02
C PRO A 70 14.44 12.50 2.53
N LEU A 71 13.66 13.17 1.70
CA LEU A 71 13.78 13.13 0.25
C LEU A 71 14.06 14.54 -0.26
N PRO A 72 15.01 14.73 -1.19
CA PRO A 72 15.20 16.02 -1.86
C PRO A 72 13.91 16.48 -2.57
N ASP A 73 13.71 17.79 -2.66
CA ASP A 73 12.65 18.32 -3.50
C ASP A 73 12.99 18.05 -4.97
N MET A 74 12.16 17.23 -5.60
CA MET A 74 12.34 16.83 -7.01
C MET A 74 11.58 17.75 -7.98
N GLY A 75 10.82 18.72 -7.47
CA GLY A 75 9.92 19.54 -8.29
C GLY A 75 8.79 18.74 -8.95
N LEU A 76 8.44 17.57 -8.39
CA LEU A 76 7.43 16.65 -8.91
C LEU A 76 6.30 16.51 -7.87
N PRO A 77 5.21 17.29 -8.03
CA PRO A 77 4.19 17.43 -6.98
C PRO A 77 3.29 16.20 -6.82
N ARG A 78 3.05 15.42 -7.87
CA ARG A 78 2.14 14.26 -7.80
C ARG A 78 2.87 13.03 -7.31
N LEU A 79 2.20 12.26 -6.47
CA LEU A 79 2.74 11.05 -5.85
C LEU A 79 1.78 9.87 -6.00
N LEU A 80 2.28 8.78 -6.56
CA LEU A 80 1.55 7.52 -6.70
C LEU A 80 2.37 6.36 -6.12
N LEU A 81 1.71 5.38 -5.53
CA LEU A 81 2.33 4.10 -5.18
C LEU A 81 2.35 3.22 -6.45
N GLY A 82 3.53 2.98 -7.02
CA GLY A 82 3.71 2.16 -8.21
C GLY A 82 3.89 0.67 -7.91
N GLY A 83 4.31 0.33 -6.69
CA GLY A 83 4.50 -1.07 -6.30
C GLY A 83 4.88 -1.25 -4.85
N ARG A 84 4.82 -2.52 -4.42
CA ARG A 84 5.16 -2.91 -3.05
C ARG A 84 5.73 -4.33 -3.07
N ARG A 85 6.78 -4.57 -2.30
CA ARG A 85 7.28 -5.91 -1.99
C ARG A 85 7.32 -6.08 -0.49
N VAL A 86 6.79 -7.19 0.00
CA VAL A 86 6.83 -7.54 1.42
C VAL A 86 7.35 -8.96 1.54
N GLN A 87 8.27 -9.17 2.47
CA GLN A 87 8.80 -10.48 2.83
C GLN A 87 8.82 -10.60 4.34
N THR A 88 8.37 -11.73 4.87
CA THR A 88 8.41 -12.00 6.31
C THR A 88 9.43 -13.08 6.65
N GLN A 89 10.14 -12.89 7.74
CA GLN A 89 10.94 -13.92 8.40
C GLN A 89 10.38 -14.09 9.80
N GLY A 90 9.73 -15.23 10.05
CA GLY A 90 8.88 -15.40 11.23
C GLY A 90 7.60 -14.58 11.13
N ALA A 91 6.90 -14.43 12.24
CA ALA A 91 5.66 -13.66 12.33
C ALA A 91 5.73 -12.68 13.51
N LEU A 92 5.50 -11.39 13.24
CA LEU A 92 5.43 -10.37 14.29
C LEU A 92 4.31 -10.70 15.27
N ARG A 93 4.55 -10.44 16.55
CA ARG A 93 3.59 -10.68 17.62
C ARG A 93 2.87 -9.39 18.01
N ILE A 94 1.59 -9.54 18.31
CA ILE A 94 0.77 -8.49 18.90
C ILE A 94 1.28 -8.24 20.33
N GLY A 95 1.44 -6.97 20.70
CA GLY A 95 2.02 -6.55 21.99
C GLY A 95 3.53 -6.36 21.94
N SER A 96 4.22 -6.87 20.91
CA SER A 96 5.69 -6.73 20.85
C SER A 96 6.12 -5.31 20.48
N THR A 97 7.31 -4.95 20.95
CA THR A 97 8.00 -3.73 20.53
C THR A 97 8.71 -3.97 19.22
N ILE A 98 8.42 -3.09 18.25
CA ILE A 98 8.93 -3.17 16.89
C ILE A 98 9.90 -2.01 16.64
N ARG A 99 11.12 -2.32 16.24
CA ARG A 99 12.06 -1.35 15.70
C ARG A 99 11.89 -1.31 14.19
N ARG A 100 11.54 -0.15 13.68
CA ARG A 100 11.50 0.12 12.24
C ARG A 100 12.73 0.93 11.85
N SER A 101 13.46 0.47 10.83
CA SER A 101 14.47 1.26 10.13
C SER A 101 14.02 1.49 8.69
N SER A 102 14.14 2.72 8.21
CA SER A 102 13.74 3.08 6.84
C SER A 102 14.85 3.86 6.13
N ARG A 103 15.01 3.62 4.83
CA ARG A 103 15.99 4.31 3.97
C ARG A 103 15.49 4.46 2.54
N ILE A 104 16.03 5.41 1.81
CA ILE A 104 15.91 5.43 0.35
C ILE A 104 16.85 4.35 -0.19
N ALA A 105 16.28 3.28 -0.76
CA ALA A 105 17.04 2.20 -1.37
C ALA A 105 17.40 2.53 -2.82
N LYS A 106 16.57 3.33 -3.51
CA LYS A 106 16.78 3.74 -4.88
C LYS A 106 16.09 5.06 -5.17
N LEU A 107 16.75 5.92 -5.90
CA LEU A 107 16.18 7.11 -6.50
C LEU A 107 16.66 7.20 -7.94
N LYS A 108 15.74 7.24 -8.90
CA LYS A 108 16.06 7.34 -10.33
C LYS A 108 15.08 8.29 -11.02
N GLU A 109 15.61 9.31 -11.66
CA GLU A 109 14.85 10.15 -12.58
C GLU A 109 14.85 9.56 -13.99
N LYS A 110 13.76 9.74 -14.70
CA LYS A 110 13.56 9.35 -16.09
C LYS A 110 12.74 10.42 -16.80
N GLU A 111 13.02 10.59 -18.06
CA GLU A 111 12.14 11.27 -19.01
C GLU A 111 11.20 10.23 -19.64
N SER A 112 9.95 10.58 -19.80
CA SER A 112 8.94 9.78 -20.50
C SER A 112 8.14 10.66 -21.46
N ALA A 113 7.35 10.04 -22.32
CA ALA A 113 6.41 10.77 -23.17
C ALA A 113 5.38 11.61 -22.39
N ALA A 114 5.18 11.28 -21.10
CA ALA A 114 4.27 11.99 -20.19
C ALA A 114 5.00 13.02 -19.29
N GLY A 115 6.27 13.35 -19.58
CA GLY A 115 7.08 14.27 -18.79
C GLY A 115 8.09 13.55 -17.87
N ARG A 116 8.66 14.31 -16.93
CA ARG A 116 9.64 13.82 -15.96
C ARG A 116 8.99 12.93 -14.91
N ILE A 117 9.67 11.85 -14.57
CA ILE A 117 9.26 10.89 -13.54
C ILE A 117 10.44 10.61 -12.63
N ALA A 118 10.26 10.67 -11.32
CA ALA A 118 11.19 10.08 -10.37
C ALA A 118 10.60 8.78 -9.78
N VAL A 119 11.42 7.73 -9.79
CA VAL A 119 11.11 6.43 -9.15
C VAL A 119 11.89 6.36 -7.87
N VAL A 120 11.20 6.21 -6.75
CA VAL A 120 11.78 6.19 -5.41
C VAL A 120 11.40 4.87 -4.73
N ASP A 121 12.39 4.05 -4.38
CA ASP A 121 12.19 2.86 -3.55
C ASP A 121 12.53 3.20 -2.10
N ILE A 122 11.55 3.07 -1.23
CA ILE A 122 11.71 3.20 0.22
C ILE A 122 11.72 1.79 0.81
N GLU A 123 12.84 1.40 1.38
CA GLU A 123 12.96 0.15 2.12
C GLU A 123 12.74 0.39 3.61
N SER A 124 11.87 -0.41 4.22
CA SER A 124 11.61 -0.43 5.65
C SER A 124 11.83 -1.85 6.19
N ASN A 125 12.58 -1.98 7.27
CA ASN A 125 12.73 -3.22 8.02
C ASN A 125 12.07 -3.04 9.39
N LEU A 126 11.10 -3.89 9.68
CA LEU A 126 10.40 -3.96 10.95
C LEU A 126 10.90 -5.22 11.66
N ILE A 127 11.50 -5.06 12.83
CA ILE A 127 12.12 -6.16 13.57
C ILE A 127 11.60 -6.13 15.01
N GLU A 128 11.13 -7.25 15.52
CA GLU A 128 10.87 -7.39 16.96
C GLU A 128 12.15 -7.13 17.74
N VAL A 129 12.05 -6.47 18.89
CA VAL A 129 13.23 -6.10 19.69
C VAL A 129 13.98 -7.34 20.20
N ASP A 130 13.29 -8.45 20.38
CA ASP A 130 13.88 -9.75 20.72
C ASP A 130 14.56 -10.44 19.52
N GLY A 131 14.37 -9.89 18.28
CA GLY A 131 15.04 -10.38 17.07
C GLY A 131 14.47 -11.68 16.49
N THR A 132 13.32 -12.17 16.97
CA THR A 132 12.75 -13.45 16.56
C THR A 132 11.99 -13.37 15.25
N ALA A 133 11.45 -12.19 14.89
CA ALA A 133 10.66 -12.00 13.67
C ALA A 133 10.95 -10.66 13.01
N SER A 134 10.80 -10.63 11.69
CA SER A 134 10.99 -9.41 10.92
C SER A 134 10.12 -9.37 9.67
N ILE A 135 9.83 -8.13 9.22
CA ILE A 135 9.24 -7.83 7.93
C ILE A 135 10.17 -6.87 7.18
N ARG A 136 10.53 -7.23 5.95
CA ARG A 136 11.16 -6.30 5.01
C ARG A 136 10.11 -5.86 4.01
N GLU A 137 9.92 -4.55 3.91
CA GLU A 137 9.04 -3.96 2.92
C GLU A 137 9.79 -2.96 2.05
N THR A 138 9.57 -3.02 0.74
CA THR A 138 9.98 -1.99 -0.22
C THR A 138 8.75 -1.40 -0.86
N GLN A 139 8.56 -0.09 -0.75
CA GLN A 139 7.52 0.67 -1.45
C GLN A 139 8.16 1.45 -2.59
N THR A 140 7.67 1.22 -3.82
CA THR A 140 8.08 1.96 -5.02
C THR A 140 7.09 3.08 -5.26
N TYR A 141 7.54 4.32 -5.13
CA TYR A 141 6.76 5.50 -5.43
C TYR A 141 7.14 6.09 -6.79
N LEU A 142 6.14 6.61 -7.48
CA LEU A 142 6.30 7.40 -8.70
C LEU A 142 5.97 8.86 -8.37
N MET A 143 6.93 9.73 -8.55
CA MET A 143 6.73 11.19 -8.47
C MET A 143 6.62 11.72 -9.88
N LEU A 144 5.60 12.52 -10.14
CA LEU A 144 5.19 12.96 -11.48
C LEU A 144 5.03 14.48 -11.51
N GLU A 145 5.12 15.05 -12.68
CA GLU A 145 4.73 16.43 -12.94
C GLU A 145 3.24 16.66 -12.65
N ALA A 146 2.82 17.91 -12.55
CA ALA A 146 1.41 18.27 -12.39
C ALA A 146 0.56 17.64 -13.51
N ALA A 147 -0.72 17.36 -13.22
CA ALA A 147 -1.62 16.75 -14.20
C ALA A 147 -1.72 17.61 -15.46
N SER A 148 -1.41 17.03 -16.61
CA SER A 148 -1.50 17.70 -17.92
C SER A 148 -2.89 17.62 -18.56
N GLY A 149 -3.91 17.15 -17.83
CA GLY A 149 -5.28 16.98 -18.34
C GLY A 149 -5.46 15.83 -19.33
N GLN A 150 -4.42 15.02 -19.60
CA GLN A 150 -4.58 13.83 -20.41
C GLN A 150 -5.30 12.74 -19.64
N ALA A 151 -6.46 12.31 -20.14
CA ALA A 151 -7.14 11.13 -19.64
C ALA A 151 -6.21 9.91 -19.76
N LEU A 152 -6.16 9.10 -18.69
CA LEU A 152 -5.50 7.79 -18.74
C LEU A 152 -6.16 7.00 -19.88
N LYS A 153 -5.36 6.42 -20.79
CA LYS A 153 -5.88 5.55 -21.85
C LYS A 153 -6.60 4.38 -21.16
N THR A 154 -7.90 4.27 -21.40
CA THR A 154 -8.66 3.09 -21.02
C THR A 154 -8.17 1.90 -21.85
N ALA A 155 -7.67 0.87 -21.18
CA ALA A 155 -7.40 -0.42 -21.81
C ALA A 155 -8.75 -1.06 -22.20
N GLU A 156 -8.76 -1.92 -23.23
CA GLU A 156 -9.96 -2.65 -23.61
C GLU A 156 -10.42 -3.56 -22.45
N ALA A 157 -11.72 -3.52 -22.19
CA ALA A 157 -12.34 -4.38 -21.19
C ALA A 157 -12.28 -5.84 -21.66
N THR A 158 -11.70 -6.71 -20.84
CA THR A 158 -11.65 -8.14 -21.11
C THR A 158 -12.48 -8.90 -20.07
N ALA A 159 -13.00 -10.07 -20.47
CA ALA A 159 -13.64 -10.96 -19.50
C ALA A 159 -12.61 -11.35 -18.42
N VAL A 160 -13.01 -11.21 -17.16
CA VAL A 160 -12.15 -11.61 -16.04
C VAL A 160 -12.34 -13.09 -15.77
N GLU A 161 -11.36 -13.89 -16.20
CA GLU A 161 -11.30 -15.33 -15.92
C GLU A 161 -10.27 -15.61 -14.82
N ALA A 162 -10.63 -16.45 -13.83
CA ALA A 162 -9.75 -16.88 -12.74
C ALA A 162 -10.37 -18.04 -11.96
N GLU A 163 -9.53 -18.83 -11.27
CA GLU A 163 -9.97 -19.94 -10.39
C GLU A 163 -10.82 -19.44 -9.21
N PHE A 164 -10.47 -18.28 -8.65
CA PHE A 164 -11.24 -17.62 -7.61
C PHE A 164 -11.47 -16.15 -7.94
N LYS A 165 -12.68 -15.67 -7.71
CA LYS A 165 -13.05 -14.27 -7.91
C LYS A 165 -13.80 -13.72 -6.70
N LYS A 166 -13.42 -12.54 -6.26
CA LYS A 166 -14.11 -11.78 -5.21
C LYS A 166 -14.37 -10.37 -5.67
N VAL A 167 -15.59 -9.91 -5.48
CA VAL A 167 -15.95 -8.51 -5.77
C VAL A 167 -16.00 -7.75 -4.46
N VAL A 168 -15.36 -6.58 -4.44
CA VAL A 168 -15.37 -5.65 -3.32
C VAL A 168 -15.75 -4.27 -3.86
N VAL A 169 -16.46 -3.47 -3.06
CA VAL A 169 -16.72 -2.06 -3.34
C VAL A 169 -16.12 -1.24 -2.20
N PRO A 170 -14.88 -0.75 -2.35
CA PRO A 170 -14.26 0.08 -1.33
C PRO A 170 -15.01 1.43 -1.24
N ASP A 171 -15.69 1.67 -0.13
CA ASP A 171 -16.41 2.91 0.11
C ASP A 171 -15.53 3.99 0.78
N ASP A 172 -16.05 5.19 0.90
CA ASP A 172 -15.36 6.32 1.52
C ASP A 172 -14.99 6.04 2.98
N THR A 173 -15.84 5.28 3.70
CA THR A 173 -15.61 4.92 5.10
C THR A 173 -14.40 4.00 5.23
N LEU A 174 -14.30 2.99 4.38
CA LEU A 174 -13.16 2.06 4.34
C LEU A 174 -11.86 2.80 3.99
N LEU A 175 -11.89 3.72 3.01
CA LEU A 175 -10.74 4.54 2.64
C LEU A 175 -10.28 5.41 3.81
N PHE A 176 -11.24 6.05 4.50
CA PHE A 176 -10.95 6.87 5.67
C PHE A 176 -10.35 6.04 6.82
N GLN A 177 -10.95 4.90 7.15
CA GLN A 177 -10.47 4.03 8.23
C GLN A 177 -9.05 3.52 7.96
N TYR A 178 -8.78 3.08 6.73
CA TYR A 178 -7.43 2.66 6.34
C TYR A 178 -6.43 3.81 6.43
N SER A 179 -6.78 4.98 5.92
CA SER A 179 -5.94 6.17 5.96
C SER A 179 -5.67 6.62 7.39
N ALA A 180 -6.68 6.61 8.27
CA ALA A 180 -6.57 6.98 9.67
C ALA A 180 -5.67 6.00 10.44
N LEU A 181 -5.83 4.68 10.25
CA LEU A 181 -4.99 3.66 10.87
C LEU A 181 -3.52 3.78 10.43
N GLY A 182 -3.27 4.06 9.16
CA GLY A 182 -1.93 4.28 8.63
C GLY A 182 -1.37 5.67 8.90
N PHE A 183 -2.11 6.56 9.58
CA PHE A 183 -1.81 7.99 9.74
C PHE A 183 -1.44 8.68 8.42
N ASN A 184 -2.14 8.32 7.35
CA ASN A 184 -1.92 8.81 6.00
C ASN A 184 -3.02 9.81 5.60
N SER A 185 -2.68 11.10 5.61
CA SER A 185 -3.59 12.20 5.26
C SER A 185 -3.45 12.66 3.80
N HIS A 186 -2.95 11.82 2.90
CA HIS A 186 -2.87 12.15 1.47
C HIS A 186 -4.27 12.42 0.91
N LYS A 187 -4.51 13.64 0.46
CA LYS A 187 -5.84 14.18 0.13
C LYS A 187 -6.57 13.40 -0.95
N ILE A 188 -5.86 12.76 -1.90
CA ILE A 188 -6.49 11.95 -2.95
C ILE A 188 -7.34 10.79 -2.39
N HIS A 189 -7.14 10.40 -1.13
CA HIS A 189 -7.89 9.31 -0.49
C HIS A 189 -9.02 9.80 0.42
N ILE A 190 -9.03 11.09 0.81
CA ILE A 190 -9.92 11.62 1.86
C ILE A 190 -10.60 12.95 1.51
N ASP A 191 -10.17 13.62 0.44
CA ASP A 191 -10.71 14.92 -0.01
C ASP A 191 -11.10 14.82 -1.48
N ARG A 192 -12.40 14.62 -1.72
CA ARG A 192 -12.94 14.46 -3.08
C ARG A 192 -12.78 15.71 -3.93
N ALA A 193 -12.93 16.89 -3.34
CA ALA A 193 -12.74 18.15 -4.06
C ALA A 193 -11.28 18.28 -4.51
N TYR A 194 -10.33 18.00 -3.62
CA TYR A 194 -8.91 17.99 -3.99
C TYR A 194 -8.61 16.96 -5.10
N ALA A 195 -9.13 15.74 -4.98
CA ALA A 195 -8.91 14.70 -5.97
C ALA A 195 -9.41 15.12 -7.37
N ARG A 196 -10.59 15.75 -7.44
CA ARG A 196 -11.21 16.18 -8.70
C ARG A 196 -10.62 17.47 -9.23
N ASP A 197 -10.56 18.50 -8.40
CA ASP A 197 -10.32 19.87 -8.85
C ASP A 197 -8.82 20.18 -8.97
N VAL A 198 -7.97 19.48 -8.19
CA VAL A 198 -6.51 19.69 -8.17
C VAL A 198 -5.78 18.59 -8.94
N GLU A 199 -6.14 17.32 -8.68
CA GLU A 199 -5.44 16.17 -9.29
C GLU A 199 -6.08 15.74 -10.63
N GLY A 200 -7.28 16.24 -10.97
CA GLY A 200 -8.01 15.85 -12.19
C GLY A 200 -8.48 14.40 -12.20
N LEU A 201 -8.65 13.81 -11.02
CA LEU A 201 -9.11 12.43 -10.85
C LEU A 201 -10.65 12.38 -10.82
N PRO A 202 -11.29 11.30 -11.28
CA PRO A 202 -12.74 11.22 -11.29
C PRO A 202 -13.37 11.12 -9.90
N ASP A 203 -12.65 10.58 -8.91
CA ASP A 203 -13.13 10.41 -7.53
C ASP A 203 -11.97 10.19 -6.54
N LEU A 204 -12.29 9.90 -5.27
CA LEU A 204 -11.30 9.45 -4.29
C LEU A 204 -10.60 8.17 -4.79
N VAL A 205 -9.30 8.14 -4.66
CA VAL A 205 -8.48 6.98 -5.06
C VAL A 205 -8.42 5.98 -3.91
N VAL A 206 -8.64 4.71 -4.20
CA VAL A 206 -8.38 3.62 -3.25
C VAL A 206 -6.88 3.55 -2.97
N ASN A 207 -6.50 3.54 -1.70
CA ASN A 207 -5.09 3.40 -1.33
C ASN A 207 -4.51 2.11 -1.93
N GLY A 208 -3.39 2.16 -2.63
CA GLY A 208 -2.76 0.97 -3.19
C GLY A 208 -2.41 -0.08 -2.12
N GLY A 209 -2.09 0.39 -0.89
CA GLY A 209 -1.91 -0.48 0.27
C GLY A 209 -3.19 -1.17 0.73
N LEU A 210 -4.34 -0.49 0.68
CA LEU A 210 -5.65 -1.08 0.96
C LEU A 210 -6.01 -2.15 -0.08
N ALA A 211 -5.84 -1.87 -1.36
CA ALA A 211 -6.07 -2.86 -2.42
C ALA A 211 -5.21 -4.11 -2.21
N THR A 212 -3.93 -3.94 -1.84
CA THR A 212 -3.05 -5.06 -1.50
C THR A 212 -3.55 -5.83 -0.27
N LEU A 213 -3.99 -5.12 0.79
CA LEU A 213 -4.54 -5.74 1.99
C LEU A 213 -5.78 -6.58 1.69
N LEU A 214 -6.72 -6.06 0.90
CA LEU A 214 -7.93 -6.79 0.52
C LEU A 214 -7.63 -8.07 -0.27
N VAL A 215 -6.61 -8.06 -1.12
CA VAL A 215 -6.13 -9.26 -1.82
C VAL A 215 -5.51 -10.27 -0.85
N THR A 216 -4.64 -9.82 0.06
CA THR A 216 -4.02 -10.73 1.04
C THR A 216 -5.05 -11.31 2.01
N GLU A 217 -6.11 -10.57 2.33
CA GLU A 217 -7.24 -11.07 3.12
C GLU A 217 -8.07 -12.11 2.35
N ALA A 218 -8.31 -11.92 1.05
CA ALA A 218 -8.97 -12.94 0.24
C ALA A 218 -8.16 -14.26 0.24
N VAL A 219 -6.83 -14.18 0.10
CA VAL A 219 -5.96 -15.36 0.16
C VAL A 219 -5.99 -16.00 1.55
N ARG A 220 -5.95 -15.20 2.63
CA ARG A 220 -5.92 -15.69 4.01
C ARG A 220 -7.25 -16.24 4.48
N VAL A 221 -8.35 -15.51 4.25
CA VAL A 221 -9.68 -15.82 4.82
C VAL A 221 -10.47 -16.72 3.89
N ASP A 222 -10.58 -16.35 2.61
CA ASP A 222 -11.45 -17.08 1.68
C ASP A 222 -10.77 -18.35 1.16
N LEU A 223 -9.45 -18.36 0.99
CA LEU A 223 -8.71 -19.51 0.47
C LEU A 223 -7.95 -20.29 1.55
N GLY A 224 -7.95 -19.84 2.80
CA GLY A 224 -7.30 -20.50 3.93
C GLY A 224 -5.77 -20.62 3.81
N ALA A 225 -5.13 -19.84 2.94
CA ALA A 225 -3.69 -19.89 2.73
C ALA A 225 -2.95 -18.89 3.64
N SER A 226 -1.65 -19.13 3.83
CA SER A 226 -0.81 -18.32 4.73
C SER A 226 0.25 -17.55 3.93
N PRO A 227 -0.02 -16.30 3.49
CA PRO A 227 0.96 -15.50 2.76
C PRO A 227 2.22 -15.23 3.60
N VAL A 228 3.38 -15.28 2.97
CA VAL A 228 4.69 -14.97 3.57
C VAL A 228 5.49 -13.94 2.78
N ALA A 229 5.16 -13.78 1.50
CA ALA A 229 5.73 -12.73 0.67
C ALA A 229 4.70 -12.27 -0.37
N ILE A 230 4.83 -11.01 -0.79
CA ILE A 230 4.05 -10.44 -1.89
C ILE A 230 4.90 -9.48 -2.71
N SER A 231 4.70 -9.50 -4.02
CA SER A 231 5.20 -8.49 -4.95
C SER A 231 4.01 -7.90 -5.69
N THR A 232 3.77 -6.60 -5.51
CA THR A 232 2.64 -5.88 -6.12
C THR A 232 3.13 -4.86 -7.12
N ARG A 233 2.44 -4.75 -8.26
CA ARG A 233 2.58 -3.68 -9.24
C ARG A 233 1.21 -3.02 -9.44
N HIS A 234 1.12 -1.72 -9.19
CA HIS A 234 -0.05 -0.90 -9.49
C HIS A 234 0.13 -0.28 -10.89
N VAL A 235 -0.89 -0.38 -11.74
CA VAL A 235 -0.83 0.07 -13.13
C VAL A 235 -1.93 1.08 -13.48
N ALA A 236 -3.03 1.08 -12.73
CA ALA A 236 -4.10 2.06 -12.86
C ALA A 236 -4.73 2.34 -11.48
N PRO A 237 -5.34 3.53 -11.29
CA PRO A 237 -6.04 3.84 -10.06
C PRO A 237 -7.37 3.06 -9.96
N LEU A 238 -7.74 2.72 -8.73
CA LEU A 238 -9.08 2.27 -8.36
C LEU A 238 -9.78 3.41 -7.64
N TYR A 239 -11.10 3.53 -7.79
CA TYR A 239 -11.86 4.63 -7.21
C TYR A 239 -12.87 4.17 -6.18
N SER A 240 -13.12 5.02 -5.21
CA SER A 240 -14.12 4.82 -4.16
C SER A 240 -15.52 4.58 -4.73
N ASN A 241 -16.31 3.78 -4.03
CA ASN A 241 -17.69 3.42 -4.38
C ASN A 241 -17.86 2.73 -5.74
N ARG A 242 -16.78 2.21 -6.31
CA ARG A 242 -16.78 1.47 -7.56
C ARG A 242 -16.36 0.02 -7.34
N LYS A 243 -16.91 -0.85 -8.16
CA LYS A 243 -16.61 -2.27 -8.15
C LYS A 243 -15.12 -2.52 -8.41
N MET A 244 -14.50 -3.29 -7.53
CA MET A 244 -13.17 -3.84 -7.69
C MET A 244 -13.27 -5.37 -7.72
N THR A 245 -12.74 -6.01 -8.76
CA THR A 245 -12.72 -7.47 -8.87
C THR A 245 -11.33 -8.00 -8.59
N ILE A 246 -11.20 -8.82 -7.56
CA ILE A 246 -10.00 -9.59 -7.23
C ILE A 246 -10.12 -10.94 -7.93
N ALA A 247 -9.17 -11.26 -8.78
CA ALA A 247 -9.06 -12.52 -9.52
C ALA A 247 -7.77 -13.24 -9.11
N LEU A 248 -7.88 -14.48 -8.65
CA LEU A 248 -6.76 -15.27 -8.12
C LEU A 248 -6.65 -16.58 -8.87
N ASP A 249 -5.43 -16.90 -9.31
CA ASP A 249 -5.06 -18.17 -9.93
C ASP A 249 -3.91 -18.80 -9.16
N ARG A 250 -3.88 -20.12 -9.05
CA ARG A 250 -2.78 -20.83 -8.39
C ARG A 250 -1.47 -20.63 -9.15
N SER A 251 -0.38 -20.65 -8.40
CA SER A 251 0.98 -20.68 -8.91
C SER A 251 1.81 -21.70 -8.11
N ASP A 252 3.00 -22.01 -8.59
CA ASP A 252 3.91 -22.97 -7.93
C ASP A 252 4.27 -22.57 -6.49
N GLN A 253 4.27 -21.25 -6.18
CA GLN A 253 4.64 -20.73 -4.88
C GLN A 253 3.45 -20.23 -4.04
N GLY A 254 2.24 -20.27 -4.59
CA GLY A 254 1.04 -19.77 -3.91
C GLY A 254 -0.01 -19.25 -4.89
N TRP A 255 -0.12 -17.91 -5.07
CA TRP A 255 -1.18 -17.30 -5.87
C TRP A 255 -0.67 -16.14 -6.71
N ASN A 256 -1.17 -16.04 -7.94
CA ASN A 256 -1.12 -14.85 -8.76
C ASN A 256 -2.45 -14.11 -8.66
N ALA A 257 -2.40 -12.84 -8.30
CA ALA A 257 -3.58 -11.99 -8.20
C ALA A 257 -3.58 -10.91 -9.26
N ARG A 258 -4.75 -10.64 -9.81
CA ARG A 258 -5.05 -9.51 -10.69
C ARG A 258 -6.24 -8.77 -10.12
N VAL A 259 -6.13 -7.47 -10.07
CA VAL A 259 -7.21 -6.59 -9.59
C VAL A 259 -7.69 -5.74 -10.74
N TYR A 260 -9.00 -5.72 -10.95
CA TYR A 260 -9.66 -5.01 -12.04
C TYR A 260 -10.62 -3.97 -11.48
N ASP A 261 -10.78 -2.87 -12.20
CA ASP A 261 -11.79 -1.84 -11.94
C ASP A 261 -13.20 -2.27 -12.41
N GLU A 262 -14.16 -1.38 -12.29
CA GLU A 262 -15.56 -1.60 -12.70
C GLU A 262 -15.73 -1.83 -14.21
N ALA A 263 -14.78 -1.38 -15.02
CA ALA A 263 -14.76 -1.59 -16.47
C ALA A 263 -13.97 -2.84 -16.88
N ASN A 264 -13.53 -3.66 -15.92
CA ASN A 264 -12.63 -4.79 -16.09
C ASN A 264 -11.25 -4.40 -16.67
N THR A 265 -10.78 -3.19 -16.38
CA THR A 265 -9.43 -2.76 -16.71
C THR A 265 -8.48 -3.20 -15.59
N LEU A 266 -7.33 -3.76 -15.94
CA LEU A 266 -6.32 -4.18 -14.95
C LEU A 266 -5.78 -2.97 -14.19
N ALA A 267 -5.96 -2.97 -12.86
CA ALA A 267 -5.47 -1.93 -11.96
C ALA A 267 -4.21 -2.36 -11.18
N ALA A 268 -4.10 -3.63 -10.82
CA ALA A 268 -2.92 -4.15 -10.16
C ALA A 268 -2.68 -5.63 -10.48
N SER A 269 -1.42 -6.05 -10.41
CA SER A 269 -1.01 -7.46 -10.43
C SER A 269 -0.12 -7.78 -9.24
N MET A 270 -0.23 -9.01 -8.71
CA MET A 270 0.49 -9.43 -7.51
C MET A 270 0.91 -10.90 -7.62
N GLU A 271 2.13 -11.17 -7.15
CA GLU A 271 2.63 -12.53 -6.92
C GLU A 271 2.68 -12.74 -5.40
N ILE A 272 2.05 -13.80 -4.90
CA ILE A 272 1.88 -14.07 -3.47
C ILE A 272 2.46 -15.45 -3.18
N ALA A 273 3.54 -15.48 -2.38
CA ALA A 273 4.07 -16.74 -1.89
C ALA A 273 3.39 -17.11 -0.57
N CYS A 274 3.04 -18.37 -0.43
CA CYS A 274 2.39 -18.96 0.75
C CYS A 274 3.24 -20.09 1.34
N LYS A 275 3.01 -20.37 2.64
CA LYS A 275 3.52 -21.58 3.30
C LYS A 275 2.61 -22.75 3.01
#